data_6888fcd4fdfa89e8dc072df22d546fba
#
_entry.id   6888fcd4fdfa89e8dc072df22d546fba
#
_cell.length_a   1.000
_cell.length_b   1.000
_cell.length_c   1.000
_cell.angle_alpha   90.00
_cell.angle_beta   90.00
_cell.angle_gamma   90.00
#
_symmetry.space_group_name_H-M   'P 1'
#
loop_
_entity.id
_entity.type
_entity.pdbx_description
1 polymer ?
#
loop_
_entity_poly.entity_id
_entity_poly.type
_entity_poly.pdbx_seq_one_letter_code
_entity_poly.pdbx_strand_id
1 'polypeptide(L)'
;MLKIKNENQLLRKTKSLCLKIFNALENNGNCEFDSNGEAKFISDFLATSKNNEPVIFDVGSNVGLYIHKILEYAAIINRHPQIHAFEPTNSCYNILQQKFLNHQNLKLNQFGVSDSETEATIYYDSK
;
A
#
# COMPACT_ATOMS: atom_id res chain seq x y z
N MET A 1 -9.17 40.98 -3.64
CA MET A 1 -8.10 40.41 -2.77
C MET A 1 -8.73 40.07 -1.42
N LEU A 2 -9.04 38.81 -1.18
CA LEU A 2 -9.64 38.32 0.07
C LEU A 2 -8.58 38.40 1.18
N LYS A 3 -8.78 39.26 2.17
CA LYS A 3 -7.94 39.30 3.39
C LYS A 3 -8.21 38.01 4.18
N ILE A 4 -7.23 37.10 4.22
CA ILE A 4 -7.26 35.97 5.14
C ILE A 4 -7.17 36.56 6.56
N LYS A 5 -8.27 36.49 7.31
CA LYS A 5 -8.31 36.86 8.72
C LYS A 5 -7.34 35.93 9.47
N ASN A 6 -6.41 36.50 10.24
CA ASN A 6 -5.55 35.72 11.13
C ASN A 6 -6.43 34.87 12.04
N GLU A 7 -6.36 33.56 11.86
CA GLU A 7 -7.16 32.60 12.62
C GLU A 7 -6.69 32.63 14.09
N ASN A 8 -7.63 32.77 15.02
CA ASN A 8 -7.34 32.79 16.45
C ASN A 8 -6.68 31.46 16.85
N GLN A 9 -5.62 31.52 17.65
CA GLN A 9 -4.86 30.36 18.11
C GLN A 9 -5.76 29.29 18.80
N LEU A 10 -6.76 29.75 19.55
CA LEU A 10 -7.74 28.86 20.18
C LEU A 10 -8.55 28.10 19.13
N LEU A 11 -9.05 28.79 18.11
CA LEU A 11 -9.80 28.16 17.01
C LEU A 11 -8.98 27.12 16.25
N ARG A 12 -7.69 27.40 15.99
CA ARG A 12 -6.76 26.44 15.39
C ARG A 12 -6.59 25.16 16.23
N LYS A 13 -6.42 25.34 17.56
CA LYS A 13 -6.30 24.20 18.50
C LYS A 13 -7.58 23.39 18.54
N THR A 14 -8.74 24.04 18.57
CA THR A 14 -10.05 23.37 18.57
C THR A 14 -10.25 22.56 17.27
N LYS A 15 -9.96 23.16 16.11
CA LYS A 15 -10.05 22.45 14.82
C LYS A 15 -9.12 21.23 14.78
N SER A 16 -7.87 21.39 15.25
CA SER A 16 -6.91 20.27 15.31
C SER A 16 -7.39 19.15 16.21
N LEU A 17 -8.00 19.48 17.37
CA LEU A 17 -8.57 18.48 18.28
C LEU A 17 -9.77 17.76 17.64
N CYS A 18 -10.70 18.48 17.03
CA CYS A 18 -11.84 17.89 16.33
C CYS A 18 -11.39 16.96 15.20
N LEU A 19 -10.37 17.36 14.43
CA LEU A 19 -9.84 16.51 13.37
C LEU A 19 -9.17 15.24 13.92
N LYS A 20 -8.45 15.33 15.03
CA LYS A 20 -7.87 14.16 15.71
C LYS A 20 -8.94 13.18 16.20
N ILE A 21 -10.00 13.71 16.81
CA ILE A 21 -11.14 12.89 17.27
C ILE A 21 -11.82 12.23 16.06
N PHE A 22 -12.10 12.98 15.01
CA PHE A 22 -12.70 12.46 13.78
C PHE A 22 -11.84 11.34 13.19
N ASN A 23 -10.55 11.59 12.99
CA ASN A 23 -9.64 10.59 12.44
C ASN A 23 -9.55 9.32 13.30
N ALA A 24 -9.60 9.47 14.62
CA ALA A 24 -9.60 8.31 15.52
C ALA A 24 -10.90 7.49 15.42
N LEU A 25 -12.05 8.15 15.28
CA LEU A 25 -13.36 7.48 15.14
C LEU A 25 -13.50 6.78 13.79
N GLU A 26 -13.01 7.42 12.72
CA GLU A 26 -13.07 6.89 11.35
C GLU A 26 -11.87 5.97 11.00
N ASN A 27 -10.98 5.69 11.97
CA ASN A 27 -9.74 4.93 11.73
C ASN A 27 -8.83 5.54 10.64
N ASN A 28 -8.96 6.84 10.37
CA ASN A 28 -8.20 7.55 9.36
C ASN A 28 -6.72 7.67 9.77
N GLY A 29 -5.82 7.42 8.80
CA GLY A 29 -4.37 7.47 9.03
C GLY A 29 -3.82 6.26 9.79
N ASN A 30 -4.62 5.22 10.00
CA ASN A 30 -4.13 3.96 10.51
C ASN A 30 -3.38 3.22 9.39
N CYS A 31 -2.06 3.17 9.51
CA CYS A 31 -1.17 2.45 8.58
C CYS A 31 -0.86 1.02 9.06
N GLU A 32 -1.44 0.59 10.18
CA GLU A 32 -1.25 -0.75 10.72
C GLU A 32 -2.05 -1.77 9.92
N PHE A 33 -1.38 -2.57 9.12
CA PHE A 33 -1.97 -3.52 8.19
C PHE A 33 -3.04 -4.43 8.82
N ASP A 34 -2.77 -4.93 10.03
CA ASP A 34 -3.65 -5.89 10.71
C ASP A 34 -4.91 -5.24 11.33
N SER A 35 -4.96 -3.91 11.42
CA SER A 35 -6.07 -3.19 12.07
C SER A 35 -6.77 -2.15 11.19
N ASN A 36 -6.21 -1.82 10.02
CA ASN A 36 -6.79 -0.85 9.08
C ASN A 36 -7.81 -1.45 8.10
N GLY A 37 -8.00 -2.77 8.12
CA GLY A 37 -8.91 -3.51 7.25
C GLY A 37 -8.23 -4.20 6.04
N GLU A 38 -6.99 -3.89 5.74
CA GLU A 38 -6.25 -4.48 4.61
C GLU A 38 -6.06 -5.98 4.78
N ALA A 39 -5.67 -6.42 5.98
CA ALA A 39 -5.54 -7.83 6.31
C ALA A 39 -6.83 -8.61 6.09
N LYS A 40 -7.96 -8.04 6.57
CA LYS A 40 -9.28 -8.64 6.38
C LYS A 40 -9.65 -8.72 4.90
N PHE A 41 -9.42 -7.65 4.14
CA PHE A 41 -9.70 -7.61 2.71
C PHE A 41 -8.94 -8.72 1.97
N ILE A 42 -7.63 -8.86 2.20
CA ILE A 42 -6.82 -9.90 1.55
C ILE A 42 -7.28 -11.30 1.95
N SER A 43 -7.53 -11.53 3.23
CA SER A 43 -8.01 -12.80 3.73
C SER A 43 -9.35 -13.21 3.10
N ASP A 44 -10.32 -12.28 3.09
CA ASP A 44 -11.65 -12.51 2.50
C ASP A 44 -11.54 -12.74 0.99
N PHE A 45 -10.74 -11.94 0.27
CA PHE A 45 -10.53 -12.08 -1.16
C PHE A 45 -9.96 -13.46 -1.52
N LEU A 46 -8.91 -13.87 -0.84
CA LEU A 46 -8.29 -15.17 -1.08
C LEU A 46 -9.22 -16.33 -0.72
N ALA A 47 -9.98 -16.22 0.38
CA ALA A 47 -10.90 -17.26 0.82
C ALA A 47 -12.10 -17.41 -0.12
N THR A 48 -12.64 -16.32 -0.64
CA THR A 48 -13.86 -16.31 -1.47
C THR A 48 -13.59 -16.41 -2.97
N SER A 49 -12.34 -16.26 -3.41
CA SER A 49 -11.96 -16.39 -4.81
C SER A 49 -12.34 -17.79 -5.35
N LYS A 50 -13.05 -17.81 -6.48
CA LYS A 50 -13.40 -19.05 -7.18
C LYS A 50 -12.20 -19.73 -7.83
N ASN A 51 -11.19 -18.97 -8.19
CA ASN A 51 -9.94 -19.46 -8.76
C ASN A 51 -8.95 -19.78 -7.63
N ASN A 52 -8.30 -20.94 -7.69
CA ASN A 52 -7.24 -21.30 -6.75
C ASN A 52 -5.98 -20.46 -6.93
N GLU A 53 -5.79 -19.88 -8.11
CA GLU A 53 -4.68 -19.02 -8.52
C GLU A 53 -5.19 -17.64 -8.94
N PRO A 54 -5.74 -16.84 -8.01
CA PRO A 54 -6.18 -15.50 -8.36
C PRO A 54 -4.99 -14.63 -8.78
N VAL A 55 -5.20 -13.75 -9.77
CA VAL A 55 -4.19 -12.79 -10.20
C VAL A 55 -4.32 -11.52 -9.37
N ILE A 56 -3.20 -11.06 -8.81
CA ILE A 56 -3.13 -9.88 -7.95
C ILE A 56 -2.09 -8.91 -8.53
N PHE A 57 -2.47 -7.66 -8.70
CA PHE A 57 -1.56 -6.56 -9.03
C PHE A 57 -1.29 -5.73 -7.79
N ASP A 58 -0.03 -5.71 -7.34
CA ASP A 58 0.45 -4.86 -6.24
C ASP A 58 1.19 -3.66 -6.84
N VAL A 59 0.53 -2.51 -6.88
CA VAL A 59 1.04 -1.28 -7.51
C VAL A 59 1.64 -0.37 -6.45
N GLY A 60 2.94 -0.13 -6.56
CA GLY A 60 3.71 0.58 -5.54
C GLY A 60 4.16 -0.36 -4.42
N SER A 61 4.71 -1.50 -4.79
CA SER A 61 5.05 -2.60 -3.86
C SER A 61 6.07 -2.22 -2.79
N ASN A 62 6.80 -1.12 -2.98
CA ASN A 62 7.80 -0.61 -2.05
C ASN A 62 8.75 -1.73 -1.60
N VAL A 63 8.89 -2.01 -0.31
CA VAL A 63 9.73 -3.08 0.26
C VAL A 63 9.00 -4.43 0.41
N GLY A 64 7.80 -4.56 -0.18
CA GLY A 64 7.05 -5.81 -0.30
C GLY A 64 6.29 -6.27 0.93
N LEU A 65 5.82 -5.35 1.76
CA LEU A 65 5.00 -5.71 2.93
C LEU A 65 3.69 -6.40 2.51
N TYR A 66 3.00 -5.83 1.53
CA TYR A 66 1.75 -6.37 0.98
C TYR A 66 1.95 -7.76 0.37
N ILE A 67 2.99 -7.92 -0.45
CA ILE A 67 3.36 -9.22 -1.05
C ILE A 67 3.57 -10.27 0.05
N HIS A 68 4.33 -9.93 1.09
CA HIS A 68 4.59 -10.83 2.21
C HIS A 68 3.29 -11.30 2.88
N LYS A 69 2.37 -10.37 3.15
CA LYS A 69 1.08 -10.69 3.76
C LYS A 69 0.17 -11.52 2.86
N ILE A 70 0.12 -11.22 1.56
CA ILE A 70 -0.62 -12.04 0.59
C ILE A 70 -0.11 -13.48 0.60
N LEU A 71 1.21 -13.68 0.55
CA LEU A 71 1.82 -15.01 0.54
C LEU A 71 1.61 -15.74 1.86
N GLU A 72 1.69 -15.05 3.00
CA GLU A 72 1.42 -15.59 4.33
C GLU A 72 -0.04 -16.13 4.42
N TYR A 73 -1.04 -15.31 4.08
CA TYR A 73 -2.44 -15.74 4.10
C TYR A 73 -2.74 -16.84 3.08
N ALA A 74 -2.18 -16.74 1.87
CA ALA A 74 -2.35 -17.74 0.84
C ALA A 74 -1.83 -19.12 1.27
N ALA A 75 -0.68 -19.15 1.94
CA ALA A 75 -0.11 -20.39 2.49
C ALA A 75 -1.01 -21.03 3.55
N ILE A 76 -1.62 -20.24 4.45
CA ILE A 76 -2.52 -20.74 5.50
C ILE A 76 -3.74 -21.45 4.91
N ILE A 77 -4.29 -20.95 3.79
CA ILE A 77 -5.50 -21.51 3.18
C ILE A 77 -5.22 -22.34 1.92
N ASN A 78 -3.96 -22.66 1.66
CA ASN A 78 -3.50 -23.45 0.51
C ASN A 78 -3.96 -22.86 -0.84
N ARG A 79 -3.74 -21.55 -1.03
CA ARG A 79 -3.96 -20.83 -2.29
C ARG A 79 -2.64 -20.48 -2.94
N HIS A 80 -2.63 -20.31 -4.25
CA HIS A 80 -1.44 -20.04 -5.04
C HIS A 80 -1.62 -18.81 -5.94
N PRO A 81 -1.79 -17.60 -5.37
CA PRO A 81 -2.01 -16.40 -6.17
C PRO A 81 -0.84 -16.11 -7.11
N GLN A 82 -1.15 -15.65 -8.31
CA GLN A 82 -0.18 -15.09 -9.25
C GLN A 82 -0.05 -13.60 -8.98
N ILE A 83 1.09 -13.16 -8.46
CA ILE A 83 1.30 -11.77 -8.04
C ILE A 83 2.18 -11.05 -9.06
N HIS A 84 1.71 -9.90 -9.54
CA HIS A 84 2.49 -8.95 -10.32
C HIS A 84 2.75 -7.71 -9.46
N ALA A 85 3.98 -7.54 -9.03
CA ALA A 85 4.42 -6.41 -8.22
C ALA A 85 5.07 -5.35 -9.11
N PHE A 86 4.70 -4.08 -8.89
CA PHE A 86 5.21 -2.94 -9.66
C PHE A 86 5.88 -1.96 -8.71
N GLU A 87 7.18 -1.72 -8.90
CA GLU A 87 7.96 -0.79 -8.09
C GLU A 87 9.00 -0.08 -8.97
N PRO A 88 8.85 1.24 -9.21
CA PRO A 88 9.74 1.97 -10.10
C PRO A 88 11.11 2.28 -9.51
N THR A 89 11.26 2.32 -8.18
CA THR A 89 12.48 2.79 -7.54
C THR A 89 13.53 1.69 -7.43
N ASN A 90 14.77 1.97 -7.84
CA ASN A 90 15.87 1.02 -7.80
C ASN A 90 16.12 0.45 -6.39
N SER A 91 16.03 1.30 -5.36
CA SER A 91 16.31 0.90 -3.98
C SER A 91 15.30 -0.14 -3.47
N CYS A 92 14.00 0.12 -3.64
CA CYS A 92 12.94 -0.80 -3.22
C CYS A 92 12.89 -2.04 -4.10
N TYR A 93 13.05 -1.89 -5.43
CA TYR A 93 13.07 -3.01 -6.35
C TYR A 93 14.18 -4.02 -6.02
N ASN A 94 15.39 -3.56 -5.71
CA ASN A 94 16.49 -4.44 -5.29
C ASN A 94 16.17 -5.19 -3.98
N ILE A 95 15.46 -4.54 -3.04
CA ILE A 95 14.98 -5.21 -1.82
C ILE A 95 13.97 -6.30 -2.16
N LEU A 96 13.01 -6.01 -3.07
CA LEU A 96 12.03 -6.99 -3.52
C LEU A 96 12.69 -8.20 -4.17
N GLN A 97 13.67 -7.97 -5.06
CA GLN A 97 14.41 -9.06 -5.69
C GLN A 97 15.11 -9.95 -4.68
N GLN A 98 15.77 -9.38 -3.67
CA GLN A 98 16.44 -10.15 -2.62
C GLN A 98 15.48 -10.94 -1.75
N LYS A 99 14.34 -10.32 -1.36
CA LYS A 99 13.35 -10.95 -0.47
C LYS A 99 12.60 -12.10 -1.12
N PHE A 100 12.29 -11.96 -2.42
CA PHE A 100 11.36 -12.85 -3.10
C PHE A 100 11.97 -13.63 -4.27
N LEU A 101 13.30 -13.79 -4.28
CA LEU A 101 14.08 -14.43 -5.36
C LEU A 101 13.54 -15.81 -5.80
N ASN A 102 12.97 -16.56 -4.88
CA ASN A 102 12.55 -17.96 -5.10
C ASN A 102 11.03 -18.14 -5.21
N HIS A 103 10.24 -17.07 -5.29
CA HIS A 103 8.79 -17.16 -5.41
C HIS A 103 8.37 -17.29 -6.89
N GLN A 104 8.06 -18.52 -7.32
CA GLN A 104 7.69 -18.81 -8.72
C GLN A 104 6.43 -18.08 -9.20
N ASN A 105 5.49 -17.80 -8.28
CA ASN A 105 4.22 -17.14 -8.58
C ASN A 105 4.27 -15.61 -8.42
N LEU A 106 5.47 -15.03 -8.29
CA LEU A 106 5.66 -13.59 -8.18
C LEU A 106 6.47 -13.06 -9.36
N LYS A 107 5.91 -12.11 -10.09
CA LYS A 107 6.59 -11.37 -11.13
C LYS A 107 6.86 -9.95 -10.66
N LEU A 108 8.14 -9.57 -10.58
CA LEU A 108 8.58 -8.22 -10.26
C LEU A 108 8.72 -7.39 -11.54
N ASN A 109 8.15 -6.19 -11.54
CA ASN A 109 8.18 -5.25 -12.65
C ASN A 109 8.77 -3.92 -12.16
N GLN A 110 9.91 -3.49 -12.77
CA GLN A 110 10.61 -2.27 -12.35
C GLN A 110 10.11 -1.05 -13.13
N PHE A 111 8.85 -0.73 -13.01
CA PHE A 111 8.25 0.49 -13.57
C PHE A 111 7.00 0.90 -12.80
N GLY A 112 6.61 2.17 -12.93
CA GLY A 112 5.36 2.69 -12.39
C GLY A 112 4.20 2.43 -13.36
N VAL A 113 3.01 2.19 -12.84
CA VAL A 113 1.80 2.01 -13.64
C VAL A 113 1.18 3.39 -13.92
N SER A 114 0.87 3.67 -15.19
CA SER A 114 0.26 4.91 -15.66
C SER A 114 -0.73 4.61 -16.80
N ASP A 115 -1.48 5.62 -17.20
CA ASP A 115 -2.41 5.59 -18.35
C ASP A 115 -1.70 5.77 -19.71
N SER A 116 -0.43 6.11 -19.68
CA SER A 116 0.39 6.34 -20.87
C SER A 116 1.83 5.92 -20.63
N GLU A 117 2.52 5.51 -21.70
CA GLU A 117 3.95 5.23 -21.66
C GLU A 117 4.73 6.55 -21.63
N THR A 118 5.39 6.84 -20.51
CA THR A 118 6.14 8.07 -20.29
C THR A 118 7.28 7.86 -19.29
N GLU A 119 8.25 8.78 -19.32
CA GLU A 119 9.28 8.86 -18.30
C GLU A 119 8.90 9.94 -17.27
N ALA A 120 9.04 9.63 -16.00
CA ALA A 120 8.79 10.55 -14.90
C ALA A 120 9.97 10.58 -13.93
N THR A 121 10.29 11.77 -13.43
CA THR A 121 11.31 11.93 -12.39
C THR A 121 10.69 11.75 -11.02
N ILE A 122 11.25 10.85 -10.22
CA ILE A 122 10.82 10.61 -8.84
C ILE A 122 11.73 11.44 -7.92
N TYR A 123 11.12 12.29 -7.10
CA TYR A 123 11.82 13.10 -6.09
C TYR A 123 11.68 12.42 -4.73
N TYR A 124 12.79 12.33 -4.01
CA TYR A 124 12.83 11.83 -2.64
C TYR A 124 13.13 12.98 -1.69
N ASP A 125 12.41 13.04 -0.57
CA ASP A 125 12.82 13.87 0.55
C ASP A 125 14.08 13.25 1.17
N SER A 126 15.21 13.96 1.04
CA SER A 126 16.42 13.64 1.80
C SER A 126 16.15 14.02 3.26
N LYS A 127 15.85 13.06 4.10
CA LYS A 127 15.87 13.25 5.55
C LYS A 127 17.29 13.26 6.07
#